data_740ce551986e457bf3c5105160e3e3f7
#
_entry.id   740ce551986e457bf3c5105160e3e3f7
#
_cell.length_a   1.000
_cell.length_b   1.000
_cell.length_c   1.000
_cell.angle_alpha   90.00
_cell.angle_beta   90.00
_cell.angle_gamma   90.00
#
_symmetry.space_group_name_H-M   'P 1'
#
loop_
_entity.id
_entity.type
_entity.pdbx_description
1 polymer ?
#
loop_
_entity_poly.entity_id
_entity_poly.type
_entity_poly.pdbx_seq_one_letter_code
_entity_poly.pdbx_strand_id
1 'polypeptide(L)'
;MKRTMTKILSLTLASALLALGVGCSGGSENTAATQTGSDSTEQTASSELPEVVNIGTMNLVNGDLIAQYEKLYEEELGVKVNLQLFDSGRDVNTAIAAGSIDISQAGTSPTALGLSSDVPYEVIWLADIIGSAESLVVKNESGIRDIQGLKGKKVATPFASTAHYSLLNALKLAGVEESEVTILDLQPQDIFAAWQRGDIDAAYVWYPILDKLLEDGTVITHSGELAKKGIVTGDATVVRKEFGEKYPDIVSKYLQIQIKANDIILNDKDKAAEEVASVLEISAEDAANQLSQFEYLTADEELDYLNNKLAEILKNTADFLVEQQSITSAPSLDDFKASINTSYLEAAAK
;
A
#
# COMPACT_ATOMS: atom_id res chain seq x y z
N MET A 1 21.43 48.19 10.90
CA MET A 1 22.89 48.44 10.84
C MET A 1 23.64 47.14 10.64
N LYS A 2 24.48 47.13 9.61
CA LYS A 2 25.58 46.18 9.24
C LYS A 2 25.19 44.77 8.75
N ARG A 3 25.16 44.68 7.42
CA ARG A 3 25.45 43.52 6.56
C ARG A 3 26.84 42.97 6.85
N THR A 4 27.00 41.65 6.80
CA THR A 4 28.29 41.06 6.43
C THR A 4 28.04 39.92 5.41
N MET A 5 28.41 40.19 4.17
CA MET A 5 28.60 39.24 3.08
C MET A 5 29.92 38.50 3.30
N THR A 6 29.97 37.21 3.12
CA THR A 6 31.23 36.49 2.94
C THR A 6 31.15 35.62 1.66
N LYS A 7 32.24 35.78 0.90
CA LYS A 7 32.43 35.46 -0.50
C LYS A 7 32.66 33.98 -0.78
N ILE A 8 32.19 33.60 -1.94
CA ILE A 8 32.51 32.46 -2.81
C ILE A 8 34.00 32.20 -2.95
N LEU A 9 34.42 30.93 -2.88
CA LEU A 9 35.69 30.49 -3.44
C LEU A 9 35.46 29.25 -4.33
N SER A 10 35.54 29.52 -5.63
CA SER A 10 35.58 28.54 -6.70
C SER A 10 36.97 27.91 -6.77
N LEU A 11 37.07 26.59 -6.89
CA LEU A 11 38.34 25.95 -7.27
C LEU A 11 38.05 24.97 -8.41
N THR A 12 38.41 25.40 -9.59
CA THR A 12 38.57 24.60 -10.83
C THR A 12 39.91 23.90 -10.78
N LEU A 13 39.97 22.61 -11.11
CA LEU A 13 41.22 22.00 -11.58
C LEU A 13 40.94 21.05 -12.76
N ALA A 14 41.75 21.28 -13.77
CA ALA A 14 41.62 20.76 -15.12
C ALA A 14 42.44 19.47 -15.34
N SER A 15 41.93 18.65 -16.22
CA SER A 15 42.58 17.86 -17.30
C SER A 15 43.97 17.25 -17.12
N ALA A 16 44.06 15.92 -17.42
CA ALA A 16 45.18 15.39 -18.21
C ALA A 16 44.74 14.11 -18.95
N LEU A 17 44.67 14.20 -20.27
CA LEU A 17 44.72 13.12 -21.26
C LEU A 17 46.14 12.58 -21.35
N LEU A 18 46.29 11.27 -21.51
CA LEU A 18 47.46 10.68 -22.15
C LEU A 18 47.00 9.44 -22.95
N ALA A 19 47.10 9.58 -24.28
CA ALA A 19 47.01 8.51 -25.27
C ALA A 19 48.44 8.07 -25.64
N LEU A 20 48.54 6.88 -26.20
CA LEU A 20 49.59 6.24 -26.98
C LEU A 20 49.80 4.78 -26.49
N GLY A 21 49.81 3.72 -27.29
CA GLY A 21 50.27 3.64 -28.66
C GLY A 21 49.96 2.28 -29.30
N VAL A 22 50.03 2.33 -30.57
CA VAL A 22 49.80 1.36 -31.62
C VAL A 22 50.86 0.24 -31.63
N GLY A 23 50.46 -0.99 -32.00
CA GLY A 23 51.35 -2.09 -32.38
C GLY A 23 50.65 -3.08 -33.28
N CYS A 24 50.85 -2.94 -34.58
CA CYS A 24 50.47 -3.89 -35.64
C CYS A 24 51.52 -4.99 -35.79
N SER A 25 51.07 -6.16 -36.22
CA SER A 25 51.65 -7.06 -37.23
C SER A 25 51.31 -8.51 -36.88
N GLY A 26 50.67 -9.28 -37.72
CA GLY A 26 50.97 -9.80 -39.00
C GLY A 26 50.44 -11.22 -39.12
N GLY A 27 49.76 -11.57 -40.17
CA GLY A 27 48.91 -12.64 -40.53
C GLY A 27 49.48 -14.06 -40.54
N SER A 28 48.59 -15.02 -40.66
CA SER A 28 48.58 -16.05 -41.74
C SER A 28 47.34 -16.94 -41.62
N GLU A 29 46.76 -17.22 -42.73
CA GLU A 29 45.65 -18.14 -43.00
C GLU A 29 45.98 -19.59 -42.56
N ASN A 30 45.01 -20.35 -42.06
CA ASN A 30 44.64 -21.60 -42.72
C ASN A 30 43.27 -22.17 -42.24
N THR A 31 42.64 -22.75 -43.17
CA THR A 31 41.38 -23.43 -43.42
C THR A 31 40.89 -24.46 -42.39
N ALA A 32 39.54 -24.43 -42.21
CA ALA A 32 38.55 -25.52 -42.14
C ALA A 32 38.66 -26.62 -41.06
N ALA A 33 37.63 -26.69 -40.23
CA ALA A 33 36.75 -27.88 -40.10
C ALA A 33 35.53 -27.56 -39.20
N THR A 34 34.38 -27.82 -39.79
CA THR A 34 33.04 -27.84 -39.19
C THR A 34 32.98 -28.84 -38.03
N GLN A 35 32.55 -28.41 -36.83
CA GLN A 35 31.83 -29.28 -35.91
C GLN A 35 30.76 -28.45 -35.20
N THR A 36 29.52 -28.72 -35.59
CA THR A 36 28.30 -28.43 -34.85
C THR A 36 28.33 -29.12 -33.50
N GLY A 37 28.49 -28.35 -32.44
CA GLY A 37 28.22 -28.73 -31.07
C GLY A 37 27.33 -27.67 -30.47
N SER A 38 26.02 -27.92 -30.52
CA SER A 38 25.01 -27.13 -29.82
C SER A 38 25.16 -27.47 -28.34
N ASP A 39 25.96 -26.72 -27.63
CA ASP A 39 26.00 -26.75 -26.19
C ASP A 39 25.08 -25.62 -25.72
N SER A 40 23.81 -25.97 -25.55
CA SER A 40 22.86 -25.13 -24.80
C SER A 40 23.26 -25.19 -23.34
N THR A 41 24.16 -24.34 -22.95
CA THR A 41 24.34 -24.00 -21.54
C THR A 41 23.05 -23.32 -21.12
N GLU A 42 22.16 -24.08 -20.52
CA GLU A 42 21.17 -23.52 -19.58
C GLU A 42 21.97 -22.76 -18.53
N GLN A 43 22.02 -21.47 -18.72
CA GLN A 43 22.50 -20.54 -17.71
C GLN A 43 21.42 -20.53 -16.65
N THR A 44 21.49 -21.46 -15.67
CA THR A 44 20.82 -21.32 -14.40
C THR A 44 21.34 -20.02 -13.81
N ALA A 45 20.60 -18.95 -14.00
CA ALA A 45 20.77 -17.73 -13.27
C ALA A 45 20.60 -18.12 -11.78
N SER A 46 21.70 -18.22 -11.04
CA SER A 46 21.60 -18.15 -9.59
C SER A 46 21.08 -16.75 -9.31
N SER A 47 19.79 -16.63 -8.96
CA SER A 47 19.23 -15.37 -8.55
C SER A 47 20.00 -14.92 -7.32
N GLU A 48 20.76 -13.84 -7.47
CA GLU A 48 21.48 -13.20 -6.37
C GLU A 48 20.41 -12.75 -5.38
N LEU A 49 20.49 -13.23 -4.13
CA LEU A 49 19.53 -12.85 -3.09
C LEU A 49 19.86 -11.45 -2.60
N PRO A 50 18.85 -10.62 -2.22
CA PRO A 50 19.11 -9.34 -1.58
C PRO A 50 19.76 -9.55 -0.21
N GLU A 51 20.61 -8.63 0.24
CA GLU A 51 21.15 -8.64 1.59
C GLU A 51 20.07 -8.41 2.65
N VAL A 52 19.07 -7.61 2.31
CA VAL A 52 17.94 -7.26 3.16
C VAL A 52 16.70 -6.99 2.31
N VAL A 53 15.54 -7.39 2.81
CA VAL A 53 14.22 -6.97 2.30
C VAL A 53 13.63 -5.98 3.28
N ASN A 54 13.29 -4.78 2.82
CA ASN A 54 12.64 -3.76 3.64
C ASN A 54 11.13 -3.82 3.38
N ILE A 55 10.37 -4.26 4.38
CA ILE A 55 8.91 -4.39 4.31
C ILE A 55 8.28 -3.27 5.13
N GLY A 56 7.46 -2.46 4.46
CA GLY A 56 6.60 -1.51 5.14
C GLY A 56 5.36 -2.23 5.68
N THR A 57 5.07 -2.04 6.95
CA THR A 57 3.89 -2.60 7.62
C THR A 57 2.95 -1.49 8.07
N MET A 58 1.69 -1.84 8.25
CA MET A 58 0.68 -1.00 8.87
C MET A 58 -0.09 -1.88 9.88
N ASN A 59 -0.67 -1.30 10.92
CA ASN A 59 -1.51 -2.04 11.87
C ASN A 59 -2.91 -2.32 11.24
N LEU A 60 -2.92 -2.94 10.06
CA LEU A 60 -4.12 -3.38 9.36
C LEU A 60 -4.45 -4.82 9.76
N VAL A 61 -5.73 -5.07 10.00
CA VAL A 61 -6.20 -6.36 10.52
C VAL A 61 -6.33 -7.37 9.38
N ASN A 62 -5.20 -7.91 8.94
CA ASN A 62 -5.11 -8.88 7.84
C ASN A 62 -3.94 -9.85 7.99
N GLY A 63 -3.63 -10.62 6.96
CA GLY A 63 -2.58 -11.65 6.98
C GLY A 63 -1.18 -11.14 7.33
N ASP A 64 -0.87 -9.85 7.13
CA ASP A 64 0.43 -9.28 7.48
C ASP A 64 0.72 -9.37 9.00
N LEU A 65 -0.30 -9.13 9.86
CA LEU A 65 -0.14 -9.28 11.31
C LEU A 65 0.12 -10.73 11.72
N ILE A 66 -0.54 -11.69 11.06
CA ILE A 66 -0.30 -13.13 11.29
C ILE A 66 1.12 -13.51 10.86
N ALA A 67 1.55 -13.04 9.69
CA ALA A 67 2.91 -13.27 9.19
C ALA A 67 3.97 -12.69 10.14
N GLN A 68 3.71 -11.54 10.75
CA GLN A 68 4.58 -10.94 11.77
C GLN A 68 4.59 -11.77 13.07
N TYR A 69 3.41 -12.18 13.56
CA TYR A 69 3.28 -12.99 14.78
C TYR A 69 4.03 -14.32 14.66
N GLU A 70 3.81 -15.05 13.56
CA GLU A 70 4.47 -16.34 13.27
C GLU A 70 5.92 -16.17 12.80
N LYS A 71 6.44 -14.96 12.61
CA LYS A 71 7.78 -14.62 12.09
C LYS A 71 8.09 -15.24 10.71
N LEU A 72 7.06 -15.38 9.89
CA LEU A 72 7.17 -16.03 8.59
C LEU A 72 8.12 -15.30 7.64
N TYR A 73 8.21 -13.97 7.74
CA TYR A 73 9.11 -13.20 6.89
C TYR A 73 10.58 -13.56 7.14
N GLU A 74 11.01 -13.64 8.39
CA GLU A 74 12.38 -13.97 8.74
C GLU A 74 12.71 -15.44 8.45
N GLU A 75 11.74 -16.34 8.64
CA GLU A 75 11.95 -17.78 8.50
C GLU A 75 11.90 -18.24 7.04
N GLU A 76 10.98 -17.70 6.22
CA GLU A 76 10.70 -18.24 4.89
C GLU A 76 11.37 -17.47 3.75
N LEU A 77 11.64 -16.16 3.89
CA LEU A 77 12.34 -15.41 2.84
C LEU A 77 13.81 -15.82 2.69
N GLY A 78 14.44 -16.33 3.76
CA GLY A 78 15.82 -16.79 3.74
C GLY A 78 16.86 -15.69 3.60
N VAL A 79 16.47 -14.45 3.90
CA VAL A 79 17.30 -13.23 3.88
C VAL A 79 16.97 -12.37 5.10
N LYS A 80 17.80 -11.39 5.40
CA LYS A 80 17.49 -10.44 6.47
C LYS A 80 16.24 -9.64 6.10
N VAL A 81 15.32 -9.46 7.06
CA VAL A 81 14.13 -8.65 6.92
C VAL A 81 14.21 -7.43 7.84
N ASN A 82 13.77 -6.29 7.36
CA ASN A 82 13.62 -5.07 8.12
C ASN A 82 12.15 -4.62 8.01
N LEU A 83 11.41 -4.66 9.12
CA LEU A 83 10.02 -4.20 9.19
C LEU A 83 9.99 -2.74 9.60
N GLN A 84 9.25 -1.92 8.88
CA GLN A 84 9.05 -0.50 9.16
C GLN A 84 7.57 -0.18 9.22
N LEU A 85 7.10 0.29 10.38
CA LEU A 85 5.70 0.67 10.59
C LEU A 85 5.40 2.04 10.00
N PHE A 86 4.27 2.16 9.31
CA PHE A 86 3.71 3.39 8.74
C PHE A 86 2.30 3.64 9.27
N ASP A 87 1.95 4.91 9.42
CA ASP A 87 0.62 5.32 9.90
C ASP A 87 -0.41 5.42 8.76
N SER A 88 0.04 5.59 7.50
CA SER A 88 -0.85 5.75 6.34
C SER A 88 -0.18 5.34 5.02
N GLY A 89 -1.01 4.97 4.02
CA GLY A 89 -0.53 4.66 2.66
C GLY A 89 0.14 5.84 1.94
N ARG A 90 -0.12 7.08 2.35
CA ARG A 90 0.60 8.27 1.86
C ARG A 90 2.08 8.22 2.24
N ASP A 91 2.37 7.80 3.46
CA ASP A 91 3.74 7.68 3.95
C ASP A 91 4.46 6.49 3.29
N VAL A 92 3.73 5.39 3.03
CA VAL A 92 4.20 4.27 2.21
C VAL A 92 4.63 4.73 0.81
N ASN A 93 3.80 5.51 0.10
CA ASN A 93 4.15 6.06 -1.22
C ASN A 93 5.44 6.87 -1.17
N THR A 94 5.62 7.69 -0.14
CA THR A 94 6.83 8.49 0.06
C THR A 94 8.05 7.59 0.28
N ALA A 95 7.92 6.55 1.08
CA ALA A 95 9.00 5.61 1.40
C ALA A 95 9.43 4.77 0.18
N ILE A 96 8.46 4.28 -0.62
CA ILE A 96 8.76 3.55 -1.87
C ILE A 96 9.42 4.47 -2.90
N ALA A 97 8.90 5.68 -3.09
CA ALA A 97 9.49 6.66 -4.00
C ALA A 97 10.93 7.02 -3.61
N ALA A 98 11.25 7.03 -2.33
CA ALA A 98 12.61 7.22 -1.81
C ALA A 98 13.49 5.97 -1.88
N GLY A 99 12.94 4.79 -2.23
CA GLY A 99 13.65 3.51 -2.24
C GLY A 99 13.99 2.98 -0.84
N SER A 100 13.32 3.45 0.21
CA SER A 100 13.59 3.05 1.60
C SER A 100 12.86 1.77 2.01
N ILE A 101 11.81 1.38 1.30
CA ILE A 101 11.13 0.09 1.43
C ILE A 101 10.96 -0.57 0.06
N ASP A 102 10.83 -1.89 0.06
CA ASP A 102 10.76 -2.71 -1.14
C ASP A 102 9.34 -3.24 -1.39
N ILE A 103 8.64 -3.66 -0.34
CA ILE A 103 7.26 -4.19 -0.39
C ILE A 103 6.46 -3.53 0.74
N SER A 104 5.20 -3.20 0.50
CA SER A 104 4.31 -2.71 1.55
C SER A 104 2.85 -2.83 1.15
N GLN A 105 1.97 -2.73 2.14
CA GLN A 105 0.54 -2.53 1.92
C GLN A 105 0.20 -1.04 1.88
N ALA A 106 -0.81 -0.70 1.09
CA ALA A 106 -1.42 0.63 1.05
C ALA A 106 -2.87 0.50 0.58
N GLY A 107 -3.76 1.30 1.12
CA GLY A 107 -5.15 1.34 0.64
C GLY A 107 -5.24 1.62 -0.85
N THR A 108 -6.31 1.19 -1.50
CA THR A 108 -6.52 1.40 -2.95
C THR A 108 -6.49 2.87 -3.36
N SER A 109 -6.90 3.80 -2.47
CA SER A 109 -6.84 5.24 -2.78
C SER A 109 -5.42 5.78 -2.80
N PRO A 110 -4.56 5.58 -1.78
CA PRO A 110 -3.16 5.97 -1.89
C PRO A 110 -2.42 5.21 -3.01
N THR A 111 -2.82 3.97 -3.33
CA THR A 111 -2.27 3.21 -4.45
C THR A 111 -2.60 3.87 -5.79
N ALA A 112 -3.86 4.24 -6.01
CA ALA A 112 -4.28 4.97 -7.21
C ALA A 112 -3.57 6.32 -7.35
N LEU A 113 -3.42 7.05 -6.23
CA LEU A 113 -2.66 8.31 -6.19
C LEU A 113 -1.20 8.12 -6.54
N GLY A 114 -0.54 7.10 -5.95
CA GLY A 114 0.87 6.82 -6.20
C GLY A 114 1.14 6.46 -7.67
N LEU A 115 0.33 5.57 -8.24
CA LEU A 115 0.41 5.21 -9.68
C LEU A 115 0.15 6.43 -10.57
N SER A 116 -0.80 7.30 -10.20
CA SER A 116 -1.09 8.54 -10.94
C SER A 116 0.02 9.60 -10.80
N SER A 117 0.91 9.43 -9.84
CA SER A 117 2.07 10.30 -9.57
C SER A 117 3.40 9.64 -9.96
N ASP A 118 3.36 8.59 -10.77
CA ASP A 118 4.53 7.86 -11.27
C ASP A 118 5.42 7.26 -10.15
N VAL A 119 4.84 6.90 -8.99
CA VAL A 119 5.58 6.14 -7.97
C VAL A 119 5.94 4.77 -8.55
N PRO A 120 7.23 4.36 -8.55
CA PRO A 120 7.69 3.22 -9.32
C PRO A 120 7.44 1.87 -8.62
N TYR A 121 6.18 1.44 -8.54
CA TYR A 121 5.78 0.13 -8.00
C TYR A 121 4.77 -0.59 -8.89
N GLU A 122 4.59 -1.85 -8.63
CA GLU A 122 3.54 -2.71 -9.17
C GLU A 122 2.64 -3.20 -8.05
N VAL A 123 1.35 -3.38 -8.34
CA VAL A 123 0.38 -4.01 -7.43
C VAL A 123 0.43 -5.52 -7.63
N ILE A 124 0.58 -6.29 -6.53
CA ILE A 124 0.83 -7.73 -6.59
C ILE A 124 -0.15 -8.58 -5.78
N TRP A 125 -0.94 -7.95 -4.88
CA TRP A 125 -1.88 -8.61 -3.98
C TRP A 125 -2.93 -7.61 -3.49
N LEU A 126 -4.13 -8.10 -3.12
CA LEU A 126 -5.16 -7.34 -2.41
C LEU A 126 -5.41 -8.02 -1.06
N ALA A 127 -4.83 -7.51 0.00
CA ALA A 127 -4.87 -8.17 1.31
C ALA A 127 -6.28 -8.34 1.86
N ASP A 128 -7.18 -7.40 1.53
CA ASP A 128 -8.58 -7.41 1.93
C ASP A 128 -9.43 -6.42 1.14
N ILE A 129 -10.75 -6.58 1.24
CA ILE A 129 -11.74 -5.58 0.82
C ILE A 129 -12.35 -4.99 2.08
N ILE A 130 -12.31 -3.67 2.19
CA ILE A 130 -12.73 -2.96 3.39
C ILE A 130 -14.25 -2.93 3.51
N GLY A 131 -14.75 -3.48 4.60
CA GLY A 131 -16.17 -3.45 4.98
C GLY A 131 -16.47 -2.33 5.99
N SER A 132 -16.97 -2.70 7.16
CA SER A 132 -17.23 -1.76 8.27
C SER A 132 -15.99 -1.44 9.12
N ALA A 133 -14.86 -2.06 8.82
CA ALA A 133 -13.57 -1.79 9.45
C ALA A 133 -13.09 -0.36 9.28
N GLU A 134 -13.64 0.36 8.32
CA GLU A 134 -13.40 1.78 8.07
C GLU A 134 -14.74 2.52 8.07
N SER A 135 -14.94 3.40 9.04
CA SER A 135 -16.25 3.97 9.38
C SER A 135 -16.21 5.45 9.69
N LEU A 136 -17.31 6.13 9.37
CA LEU A 136 -17.59 7.50 9.80
C LEU A 136 -18.30 7.46 11.17
N VAL A 137 -17.58 7.90 12.18
CA VAL A 137 -18.05 7.95 13.57
C VAL A 137 -18.33 9.39 13.98
N VAL A 138 -19.43 9.62 14.67
CA VAL A 138 -19.82 10.91 15.24
C VAL A 138 -19.87 10.80 16.76
N LYS A 139 -19.50 11.86 17.49
CA LYS A 139 -19.66 11.92 18.94
C LYS A 139 -21.13 11.78 19.34
N ASN A 140 -21.40 10.93 20.33
CA ASN A 140 -22.78 10.73 20.82
C ASN A 140 -23.44 12.03 21.30
N GLU A 141 -22.67 12.93 21.91
CA GLU A 141 -23.12 14.24 22.37
C GLU A 141 -23.33 15.27 21.25
N SER A 142 -22.81 15.03 20.03
CA SER A 142 -22.90 15.97 18.89
C SER A 142 -24.33 16.16 18.37
N GLY A 143 -25.22 15.20 18.63
CA GLY A 143 -26.56 15.16 18.07
C GLY A 143 -26.64 14.84 16.58
N ILE A 144 -25.52 14.55 15.93
CA ILE A 144 -25.43 14.14 14.51
C ILE A 144 -26.03 12.73 14.39
N ARG A 145 -26.86 12.50 13.37
CA ARG A 145 -27.56 11.23 13.15
C ARG A 145 -27.35 10.66 11.75
N ASP A 146 -26.94 11.51 10.82
CA ASP A 146 -26.73 11.20 9.40
C ASP A 146 -25.72 12.15 8.78
N ILE A 147 -25.39 11.92 7.50
CA ILE A 147 -24.42 12.73 6.75
C ILE A 147 -24.85 14.21 6.64
N GLN A 148 -26.15 14.50 6.55
CA GLN A 148 -26.65 15.88 6.51
C GLN A 148 -26.33 16.66 7.77
N GLY A 149 -26.26 16.00 8.93
CA GLY A 149 -25.88 16.57 10.20
C GLY A 149 -24.42 17.03 10.30
N LEU A 150 -23.57 16.70 9.31
CA LEU A 150 -22.17 17.12 9.26
C LEU A 150 -21.98 18.58 8.79
N LYS A 151 -23.01 19.23 8.25
CA LYS A 151 -22.91 20.63 7.80
C LYS A 151 -22.49 21.54 8.95
N GLY A 152 -21.45 22.33 8.72
CA GLY A 152 -20.85 23.23 9.71
C GLY A 152 -20.02 22.52 10.80
N LYS A 153 -19.81 21.21 10.68
CA LYS A 153 -19.06 20.38 11.63
C LYS A 153 -17.62 20.16 11.22
N LYS A 154 -16.79 19.75 12.17
CA LYS A 154 -15.38 19.37 11.97
C LYS A 154 -15.28 17.86 11.89
N VAL A 155 -14.86 17.36 10.75
CA VAL A 155 -14.66 15.94 10.49
C VAL A 155 -13.17 15.70 10.20
N ALA A 156 -12.55 14.80 10.96
CA ALA A 156 -11.16 14.44 10.73
C ALA A 156 -11.02 13.14 9.93
N THR A 157 -10.04 13.08 9.05
CA THR A 157 -9.64 11.86 8.31
C THR A 157 -8.21 12.05 7.78
N PRO A 158 -7.41 10.98 7.63
CA PRO A 158 -6.11 11.09 6.97
C PRO A 158 -6.31 11.36 5.48
N PHE A 159 -5.77 12.47 4.95
CA PHE A 159 -5.93 12.80 3.54
C PHE A 159 -5.21 11.81 2.63
N ALA A 160 -5.74 11.63 1.43
CA ALA A 160 -5.30 10.66 0.43
C ALA A 160 -5.43 9.17 0.87
N SER A 161 -6.20 8.89 1.93
CA SER A 161 -6.55 7.53 2.37
C SER A 161 -7.85 7.04 1.74
N THR A 162 -8.17 5.75 1.92
CA THR A 162 -9.47 5.14 1.61
C THR A 162 -10.59 5.79 2.42
N ALA A 163 -10.33 6.13 3.68
CA ALA A 163 -11.26 6.85 4.55
C ALA A 163 -11.61 8.25 4.01
N HIS A 164 -10.63 9.00 3.51
CA HIS A 164 -10.86 10.29 2.88
C HIS A 164 -11.70 10.15 1.61
N TYR A 165 -11.36 9.19 0.75
CA TYR A 165 -12.14 8.86 -0.44
C TYR A 165 -13.57 8.47 -0.10
N SER A 166 -13.77 7.64 0.91
CA SER A 166 -15.08 7.20 1.41
C SER A 166 -15.88 8.37 1.99
N LEU A 167 -15.26 9.25 2.80
CA LEU A 167 -15.91 10.44 3.36
C LEU A 167 -16.46 11.36 2.24
N LEU A 168 -15.61 11.71 1.27
CA LEU A 168 -16.00 12.63 0.20
C LEU A 168 -17.12 12.04 -0.67
N ASN A 169 -17.07 10.73 -0.96
CA ASN A 169 -18.16 10.05 -1.65
C ASN A 169 -19.44 9.96 -0.82
N ALA A 170 -19.34 9.76 0.50
CA ALA A 170 -20.51 9.78 1.37
C ALA A 170 -21.19 11.16 1.38
N LEU A 171 -20.42 12.24 1.45
CA LEU A 171 -20.92 13.61 1.32
C LEU A 171 -21.61 13.84 -0.04
N LYS A 172 -20.93 13.48 -1.14
CA LYS A 172 -21.46 13.60 -2.51
C LYS A 172 -22.80 12.85 -2.69
N LEU A 173 -22.87 11.59 -2.20
CA LEU A 173 -24.09 10.79 -2.27
C LEU A 173 -25.24 11.36 -1.43
N ALA A 174 -24.93 12.04 -0.34
CA ALA A 174 -25.92 12.71 0.52
C ALA A 174 -26.29 14.12 0.03
N GLY A 175 -25.67 14.64 -1.03
CA GLY A 175 -25.89 16.01 -1.51
C GLY A 175 -25.39 17.06 -0.51
N VAL A 176 -24.31 16.77 0.20
CA VAL A 176 -23.59 17.72 1.06
C VAL A 176 -22.33 18.16 0.34
N GLU A 177 -22.21 19.46 0.10
CA GLU A 177 -21.01 20.02 -0.53
C GLU A 177 -19.83 19.95 0.47
N GLU A 178 -18.64 19.62 -0.03
CA GLU A 178 -17.44 19.56 0.82
C GLU A 178 -17.20 20.88 1.56
N SER A 179 -17.45 22.00 0.92
CA SER A 179 -17.32 23.35 1.51
C SER A 179 -18.29 23.62 2.68
N GLU A 180 -19.32 22.80 2.87
CA GLU A 180 -20.24 22.89 4.01
C GLU A 180 -19.70 22.16 5.26
N VAL A 181 -18.59 21.42 5.14
CA VAL A 181 -17.96 20.64 6.21
C VAL A 181 -16.51 21.09 6.39
N THR A 182 -16.04 21.22 7.63
CA THR A 182 -14.63 21.48 7.88
C THR A 182 -13.89 20.14 7.98
N ILE A 183 -13.25 19.72 6.89
CA ILE A 183 -12.47 18.48 6.87
C ILE A 183 -11.03 18.76 7.30
N LEU A 184 -10.51 17.99 8.26
CA LEU A 184 -9.20 18.15 8.85
C LEU A 184 -8.30 16.95 8.49
N ASP A 185 -7.13 17.23 7.92
CA ASP A 185 -6.08 16.22 7.67
C ASP A 185 -5.37 15.90 8.98
N LEU A 186 -5.69 14.76 9.57
CA LEU A 186 -5.05 14.26 10.78
C LEU A 186 -4.70 12.78 10.60
N GLN A 187 -3.51 12.37 11.06
CA GLN A 187 -3.15 10.95 11.14
C GLN A 187 -3.97 10.23 12.21
N PRO A 188 -4.14 8.89 12.15
CA PRO A 188 -5.05 8.17 13.04
C PRO A 188 -4.84 8.46 14.54
N GLN A 189 -3.59 8.54 15.01
CA GLN A 189 -3.31 8.84 16.41
C GLN A 189 -3.67 10.29 16.79
N ASP A 190 -3.49 11.24 15.87
CA ASP A 190 -3.88 12.64 16.06
C ASP A 190 -5.40 12.82 16.06
N ILE A 191 -6.13 11.99 15.27
CA ILE A 191 -7.59 11.92 15.30
C ILE A 191 -8.06 11.54 16.70
N PHE A 192 -7.50 10.47 17.29
CA PHE A 192 -7.86 10.08 18.65
C PHE A 192 -7.59 11.18 19.67
N ALA A 193 -6.43 11.82 19.60
CA ALA A 193 -6.08 12.93 20.47
C ALA A 193 -7.04 14.14 20.30
N ALA A 194 -7.40 14.50 19.07
CA ALA A 194 -8.35 15.58 18.79
C ALA A 194 -9.78 15.23 19.25
N TRP A 195 -10.17 13.95 19.10
CA TRP A 195 -11.44 13.44 19.59
C TRP A 195 -11.56 13.58 21.11
N GLN A 196 -10.54 13.14 21.85
CA GLN A 196 -10.53 13.25 23.32
C GLN A 196 -10.63 14.69 23.82
N ARG A 197 -10.01 15.66 23.12
CA ARG A 197 -10.10 17.07 23.48
C ARG A 197 -11.40 17.76 23.07
N GLY A 198 -12.25 17.09 22.24
CA GLY A 198 -13.45 17.71 21.67
C GLY A 198 -13.16 18.71 20.57
N ASP A 199 -12.01 18.62 19.91
CA ASP A 199 -11.60 19.50 18.82
C ASP A 199 -12.33 19.17 17.51
N ILE A 200 -12.88 17.94 17.37
CA ILE A 200 -13.62 17.42 16.22
C ILE A 200 -14.97 16.83 16.63
N ASP A 201 -15.95 16.90 15.72
CA ASP A 201 -17.31 16.40 15.92
C ASP A 201 -17.48 14.96 15.40
N ALA A 202 -16.68 14.59 14.38
CA ALA A 202 -16.72 13.30 13.69
C ALA A 202 -15.35 12.93 13.14
N ALA A 203 -15.17 11.64 12.83
CA ALA A 203 -13.99 11.14 12.13
C ALA A 203 -14.35 10.00 11.18
N TYR A 204 -13.70 9.95 10.02
CA TYR A 204 -13.68 8.75 9.18
C TYR A 204 -12.31 8.10 9.32
N VAL A 205 -12.27 6.89 9.90
CA VAL A 205 -11.02 6.22 10.29
C VAL A 205 -11.24 4.72 10.40
N TRP A 206 -10.16 3.97 10.49
CA TRP A 206 -10.11 2.50 10.57
C TRP A 206 -9.56 2.01 11.92
N TYR A 207 -9.64 0.71 12.13
CA TYR A 207 -9.03 0.04 13.28
C TYR A 207 -7.49 0.19 13.31
N PRO A 208 -6.86 0.26 14.48
CA PRO A 208 -7.48 0.13 15.83
C PRO A 208 -8.00 1.46 16.40
N ILE A 209 -7.88 2.60 15.71
CA ILE A 209 -8.35 3.88 16.23
C ILE A 209 -9.88 3.93 16.27
N LEU A 210 -10.55 3.32 15.31
CA LEU A 210 -12.01 3.24 15.28
C LEU A 210 -12.60 2.73 16.61
N ASP A 211 -12.04 1.66 17.20
CA ASP A 211 -12.50 1.13 18.49
C ASP A 211 -12.49 2.17 19.59
N LYS A 212 -11.42 2.94 19.68
CA LYS A 212 -11.28 4.00 20.69
C LYS A 212 -12.33 5.10 20.54
N LEU A 213 -12.74 5.39 19.31
CA LEU A 213 -13.79 6.38 19.05
C LEU A 213 -15.19 5.82 19.37
N LEU A 214 -15.38 4.52 19.22
CA LEU A 214 -16.65 3.85 19.47
C LEU A 214 -17.01 3.80 20.97
N GLU A 215 -16.07 4.05 21.89
CA GLU A 215 -16.34 4.14 23.33
C GLU A 215 -17.40 5.22 23.64
N ASP A 216 -17.38 6.35 22.91
CA ASP A 216 -18.32 7.47 23.08
C ASP A 216 -18.90 7.99 21.76
N GLY A 217 -18.72 7.23 20.67
CA GLY A 217 -19.18 7.54 19.32
C GLY A 217 -20.19 6.56 18.76
N THR A 218 -20.84 6.95 17.68
CA THR A 218 -21.77 6.11 16.89
C THR A 218 -21.40 6.18 15.42
N VAL A 219 -21.35 5.02 14.75
CA VAL A 219 -21.18 4.92 13.29
C VAL A 219 -22.44 5.39 12.58
N ILE A 220 -22.30 6.27 11.59
CA ILE A 220 -23.40 6.74 10.74
C ILE A 220 -23.31 6.25 9.30
N THR A 221 -22.14 5.82 8.84
CA THR A 221 -21.91 5.05 7.62
C THR A 221 -20.52 4.41 7.65
N HIS A 222 -20.25 3.50 6.73
CA HIS A 222 -18.96 2.81 6.63
C HIS A 222 -18.65 2.43 5.18
N SER A 223 -17.39 2.08 4.87
CA SER A 223 -16.91 1.76 3.52
C SER A 223 -17.68 0.61 2.88
N GLY A 224 -18.11 -0.40 3.63
CA GLY A 224 -18.96 -1.48 3.11
C GLY A 224 -20.36 -1.04 2.64
N GLU A 225 -20.97 0.02 3.21
CA GLU A 225 -22.22 0.60 2.68
C GLU A 225 -21.97 1.37 1.38
N LEU A 226 -20.81 1.97 1.22
CA LEU A 226 -20.40 2.66 0.01
C LEU A 226 -20.05 1.65 -1.09
N ALA A 227 -19.46 0.50 -0.74
CA ALA A 227 -19.16 -0.59 -1.67
C ALA A 227 -20.42 -1.11 -2.37
N LYS A 228 -21.56 -1.22 -1.67
CA LYS A 228 -22.87 -1.56 -2.26
C LYS A 228 -23.36 -0.55 -3.31
N LYS A 229 -22.74 0.63 -3.34
CA LYS A 229 -23.04 1.70 -4.32
C LYS A 229 -21.93 1.84 -5.37
N GLY A 230 -21.01 0.86 -5.44
CA GLY A 230 -19.92 0.83 -6.40
C GLY A 230 -18.64 1.58 -5.97
N ILE A 231 -18.60 2.08 -4.73
CA ILE A 231 -17.43 2.76 -4.16
C ILE A 231 -16.68 1.76 -3.28
N VAL A 232 -15.85 0.95 -3.92
CA VAL A 232 -15.11 -0.15 -3.27
C VAL A 232 -13.73 0.33 -2.87
N THR A 233 -13.32 -0.01 -1.66
CA THR A 233 -11.97 0.20 -1.12
C THR A 233 -11.41 -1.12 -0.57
N GLY A 234 -10.08 -1.23 -0.51
CA GLY A 234 -9.36 -2.38 0.02
C GLY A 234 -7.90 -2.02 0.24
N ASP A 235 -7.12 -2.93 0.77
CA ASP A 235 -5.71 -2.76 1.05
C ASP A 235 -4.86 -3.56 0.05
N ALA A 236 -4.22 -2.86 -0.87
CA ALA A 236 -3.37 -3.45 -1.90
C ALA A 236 -1.92 -3.61 -1.41
N THR A 237 -1.27 -4.71 -1.76
CA THR A 237 0.18 -4.85 -1.61
C THR A 237 0.88 -4.39 -2.88
N VAL A 238 1.88 -3.56 -2.69
CA VAL A 238 2.72 -3.02 -3.75
C VAL A 238 4.18 -3.43 -3.57
N VAL A 239 4.86 -3.66 -4.68
CA VAL A 239 6.31 -3.94 -4.72
C VAL A 239 7.01 -2.87 -5.53
N ARG A 240 8.12 -2.32 -5.03
CA ARG A 240 8.97 -1.41 -5.79
C ARG A 240 9.47 -2.12 -7.06
N LYS A 241 9.19 -1.54 -8.22
CA LYS A 241 9.37 -2.17 -9.53
C LYS A 241 10.78 -2.73 -9.73
N GLU A 242 11.80 -1.93 -9.46
CA GLU A 242 13.20 -2.37 -9.57
C GLU A 242 13.52 -3.57 -8.67
N PHE A 243 12.92 -3.62 -7.46
CA PHE A 243 13.12 -4.74 -6.55
C PHE A 243 12.43 -6.01 -7.09
N GLY A 244 11.19 -5.90 -7.54
CA GLY A 244 10.42 -7.01 -8.11
C GLY A 244 11.08 -7.60 -9.35
N GLU A 245 11.55 -6.74 -10.27
CA GLU A 245 12.29 -7.17 -11.46
C GLU A 245 13.59 -7.89 -11.13
N LYS A 246 14.31 -7.44 -10.08
CA LYS A 246 15.59 -8.03 -9.68
C LYS A 246 15.45 -9.29 -8.84
N TYR A 247 14.42 -9.39 -8.01
CA TYR A 247 14.23 -10.47 -7.03
C TYR A 247 12.84 -11.12 -7.12
N PRO A 248 12.39 -11.59 -8.28
CA PRO A 248 11.03 -12.11 -8.47
C PRO A 248 10.72 -13.31 -7.55
N ASP A 249 11.71 -14.14 -7.25
CA ASP A 249 11.55 -15.30 -6.36
C ASP A 249 11.26 -14.87 -4.91
N ILE A 250 11.86 -13.76 -4.46
CA ILE A 250 11.59 -13.18 -3.13
C ILE A 250 10.16 -12.64 -3.07
N VAL A 251 9.69 -11.96 -4.13
CA VAL A 251 8.32 -11.46 -4.19
C VAL A 251 7.31 -12.62 -4.19
N SER A 252 7.57 -13.68 -4.95
CA SER A 252 6.71 -14.88 -4.96
C SER A 252 6.69 -15.57 -3.59
N LYS A 253 7.83 -15.67 -2.89
CA LYS A 253 7.87 -16.19 -1.52
C LYS A 253 7.10 -15.30 -0.53
N TYR A 254 7.22 -13.96 -0.66
CA TYR A 254 6.41 -13.04 0.13
C TYR A 254 4.92 -13.32 -0.07
N LEU A 255 4.48 -13.55 -1.30
CA LEU A 255 3.07 -13.89 -1.57
C LEU A 255 2.68 -15.28 -1.06
N GLN A 256 3.57 -16.28 -1.05
CA GLN A 256 3.33 -17.57 -0.38
C GLN A 256 3.06 -17.37 1.12
N ILE A 257 3.83 -16.46 1.77
CA ILE A 257 3.59 -16.10 3.17
C ILE A 257 2.22 -15.44 3.33
N GLN A 258 1.83 -14.51 2.43
CA GLN A 258 0.51 -13.86 2.49
C GLN A 258 -0.63 -14.88 2.30
N ILE A 259 -0.52 -15.80 1.34
CA ILE A 259 -1.48 -16.88 1.12
C ILE A 259 -1.63 -17.72 2.40
N LYS A 260 -0.51 -18.17 2.98
CA LYS A 260 -0.51 -18.98 4.20
C LYS A 260 -1.15 -18.26 5.39
N ALA A 261 -0.83 -16.99 5.58
CA ALA A 261 -1.40 -16.17 6.65
C ALA A 261 -2.91 -15.90 6.42
N ASN A 262 -3.30 -15.63 5.19
CA ASN A 262 -4.70 -15.43 4.83
C ASN A 262 -5.54 -16.71 4.96
N ASP A 263 -4.96 -17.87 4.64
CA ASP A 263 -5.59 -19.17 4.86
C ASP A 263 -5.93 -19.42 6.33
N ILE A 264 -5.13 -18.91 7.27
CA ILE A 264 -5.45 -18.96 8.71
C ILE A 264 -6.71 -18.13 8.98
N ILE A 265 -6.82 -16.92 8.45
CA ILE A 265 -8.02 -16.06 8.61
C ILE A 265 -9.27 -16.75 8.07
N LEU A 266 -9.15 -17.38 6.90
CA LEU A 266 -10.28 -18.01 6.23
C LEU A 266 -10.73 -19.31 6.91
N ASN A 267 -9.81 -20.12 7.42
CA ASN A 267 -10.06 -21.50 7.84
C ASN A 267 -9.97 -21.74 9.34
N ASP A 268 -9.30 -20.87 10.12
CA ASP A 268 -9.10 -20.98 11.57
C ASP A 268 -9.26 -19.61 12.25
N LYS A 269 -10.50 -19.17 12.35
CA LYS A 269 -10.83 -17.83 12.85
C LYS A 269 -10.41 -17.60 14.31
N ASP A 270 -10.42 -18.64 15.12
CA ASP A 270 -10.02 -18.53 16.52
C ASP A 270 -8.52 -18.30 16.62
N LYS A 271 -7.71 -19.07 15.86
CA LYS A 271 -6.27 -18.87 15.75
C LYS A 271 -5.95 -17.49 15.19
N ALA A 272 -6.59 -17.07 14.10
CA ALA A 272 -6.39 -15.75 13.51
C ALA A 272 -6.64 -14.64 14.53
N ALA A 273 -7.73 -14.74 15.30
CA ALA A 273 -8.08 -13.76 16.34
C ALA A 273 -7.04 -13.71 17.47
N GLU A 274 -6.56 -14.87 17.95
CA GLU A 274 -5.52 -14.94 18.99
C GLU A 274 -4.18 -14.32 18.52
N GLU A 275 -3.77 -14.56 17.27
CA GLU A 275 -2.52 -14.06 16.72
C GLU A 275 -2.58 -12.55 16.46
N VAL A 276 -3.65 -12.07 15.82
CA VAL A 276 -3.89 -10.63 15.61
C VAL A 276 -3.98 -9.90 16.95
N ALA A 277 -4.71 -10.45 17.92
CA ALA A 277 -4.83 -9.90 19.27
C ALA A 277 -3.47 -9.71 19.94
N SER A 278 -2.58 -10.68 19.77
CA SER A 278 -1.23 -10.63 20.35
C SER A 278 -0.36 -9.53 19.75
N VAL A 279 -0.48 -9.26 18.45
CA VAL A 279 0.29 -8.18 17.78
C VAL A 279 -0.26 -6.81 18.11
N LEU A 280 -1.59 -6.66 18.15
CA LEU A 280 -2.26 -5.39 18.41
C LEU A 280 -2.43 -5.08 19.90
N GLU A 281 -2.09 -6.01 20.79
CA GLU A 281 -2.26 -5.90 22.25
C GLU A 281 -3.74 -5.62 22.65
N ILE A 282 -4.69 -6.32 21.99
CA ILE A 282 -6.13 -6.26 22.24
C ILE A 282 -6.67 -7.61 22.69
N SER A 283 -7.96 -7.72 23.01
CA SER A 283 -8.59 -9.00 23.32
C SER A 283 -8.80 -9.84 22.04
N ALA A 284 -8.83 -11.18 22.17
CA ALA A 284 -9.15 -12.06 21.04
C ALA A 284 -10.60 -11.83 20.54
N GLU A 285 -11.52 -11.41 21.40
CA GLU A 285 -12.90 -11.05 21.04
C GLU A 285 -12.92 -9.80 20.16
N ASP A 286 -12.14 -8.76 20.52
CA ASP A 286 -12.03 -7.54 19.71
C ASP A 286 -11.35 -7.84 18.36
N ALA A 287 -10.28 -8.64 18.36
CA ALA A 287 -9.61 -9.06 17.13
C ALA A 287 -10.54 -9.86 16.20
N ALA A 288 -11.32 -10.81 16.73
CA ALA A 288 -12.32 -11.56 15.97
C ALA A 288 -13.40 -10.64 15.39
N ASN A 289 -13.87 -9.66 16.18
CA ASN A 289 -14.81 -8.66 15.70
C ASN A 289 -14.21 -7.83 14.56
N GLN A 290 -12.98 -7.33 14.71
CA GLN A 290 -12.29 -6.54 13.68
C GLN A 290 -12.06 -7.34 12.41
N LEU A 291 -11.55 -8.58 12.49
CA LEU A 291 -11.38 -9.49 11.34
C LEU A 291 -12.69 -9.70 10.58
N SER A 292 -13.83 -9.80 11.26
CA SER A 292 -15.14 -10.02 10.63
C SER A 292 -15.63 -8.82 9.79
N GLN A 293 -14.97 -7.70 9.85
CA GLN A 293 -15.35 -6.44 9.21
C GLN A 293 -14.69 -6.21 7.84
N PHE A 294 -13.89 -7.17 7.41
CA PHE A 294 -13.25 -7.21 6.08
C PHE A 294 -13.75 -8.42 5.30
N GLU A 295 -13.55 -8.41 3.99
CA GLU A 295 -13.68 -9.57 3.13
C GLU A 295 -12.30 -10.00 2.67
N TYR A 296 -11.92 -11.25 2.95
CA TYR A 296 -10.65 -11.85 2.54
C TYR A 296 -10.91 -12.85 1.42
N LEU A 297 -10.02 -12.87 0.43
CA LEU A 297 -10.16 -13.70 -0.77
C LEU A 297 -9.21 -14.90 -0.67
N THR A 298 -9.63 -16.06 -1.19
CA THR A 298 -8.70 -17.17 -1.46
C THR A 298 -7.71 -16.77 -2.56
N ALA A 299 -6.58 -17.48 -2.70
CA ALA A 299 -5.60 -17.17 -3.73
C ALA A 299 -6.17 -17.17 -5.16
N ASP A 300 -7.13 -18.07 -5.45
CA ASP A 300 -7.80 -18.14 -6.76
C ASP A 300 -8.76 -16.95 -6.97
N GLU A 301 -9.52 -16.57 -5.95
CA GLU A 301 -10.40 -15.39 -5.99
C GLU A 301 -9.59 -14.11 -6.11
N GLU A 302 -8.45 -14.05 -5.43
CA GLU A 302 -7.49 -12.96 -5.48
C GLU A 302 -6.96 -12.77 -6.91
N LEU A 303 -6.54 -13.85 -7.56
CA LEU A 303 -6.05 -13.80 -8.94
C LEU A 303 -7.15 -13.32 -9.91
N ASP A 304 -8.40 -13.78 -9.72
CA ASP A 304 -9.55 -13.28 -10.50
C ASP A 304 -9.78 -11.78 -10.25
N TYR A 305 -9.67 -11.34 -8.98
CA TYR A 305 -9.90 -9.95 -8.61
C TYR A 305 -8.86 -9.01 -9.21
N LEU A 306 -7.58 -9.36 -9.11
CA LEU A 306 -6.47 -8.61 -9.71
C LEU A 306 -6.61 -8.49 -11.23
N ASN A 307 -6.97 -9.58 -11.90
CA ASN A 307 -7.10 -9.60 -13.36
C ASN A 307 -8.35 -8.85 -13.89
N ASN A 308 -9.46 -8.85 -13.13
CA ASN A 308 -10.76 -8.46 -13.68
C ASN A 308 -11.43 -7.26 -12.99
N LYS A 309 -11.01 -6.88 -11.77
CA LYS A 309 -11.74 -5.87 -10.99
C LYS A 309 -10.88 -4.71 -10.49
N LEU A 310 -9.66 -5.00 -9.98
CA LEU A 310 -8.86 -4.01 -9.27
C LEU A 310 -8.51 -2.79 -10.13
N ALA A 311 -8.18 -2.98 -11.41
CA ALA A 311 -7.86 -1.88 -12.31
C ALA A 311 -9.00 -0.86 -12.46
N GLU A 312 -10.26 -1.32 -12.48
CA GLU A 312 -11.43 -0.43 -12.53
C GLU A 312 -11.61 0.35 -11.22
N ILE A 313 -11.36 -0.29 -10.07
CA ILE A 313 -11.40 0.37 -8.76
C ILE A 313 -10.35 1.47 -8.67
N LEU A 314 -9.10 1.18 -9.06
CA LEU A 314 -8.02 2.17 -9.09
C LEU A 314 -8.33 3.30 -10.06
N LYS A 315 -8.87 2.99 -11.24
CA LYS A 315 -9.28 4.00 -12.23
C LYS A 315 -10.39 4.91 -11.71
N ASN A 316 -11.45 4.34 -11.14
CA ASN A 316 -12.57 5.11 -10.58
C ASN A 316 -12.09 6.02 -9.44
N THR A 317 -11.18 5.52 -8.60
CA THR A 317 -10.56 6.31 -7.55
C THR A 317 -9.71 7.45 -8.13
N ALA A 318 -8.88 7.19 -9.14
CA ALA A 318 -8.08 8.22 -9.78
C ALA A 318 -8.96 9.29 -10.48
N ASP A 319 -10.04 8.89 -11.14
CA ASP A 319 -11.00 9.85 -11.74
C ASP A 319 -11.62 10.75 -10.67
N PHE A 320 -11.97 10.19 -9.53
CA PHE A 320 -12.47 10.96 -8.40
C PHE A 320 -11.39 11.93 -7.85
N LEU A 321 -10.13 11.51 -7.77
CA LEU A 321 -9.01 12.39 -7.37
C LEU A 321 -8.81 13.55 -8.36
N VAL A 322 -9.09 13.35 -9.65
CA VAL A 322 -9.13 14.46 -10.65
C VAL A 322 -10.29 15.41 -10.38
N GLU A 323 -11.50 14.89 -10.11
CA GLU A 323 -12.66 15.71 -9.72
C GLU A 323 -12.34 16.58 -8.50
N GLN A 324 -11.63 16.01 -7.53
CA GLN A 324 -11.19 16.69 -6.30
C GLN A 324 -9.97 17.62 -6.52
N GLN A 325 -9.44 17.71 -7.73
CA GLN A 325 -8.23 18.48 -8.05
C GLN A 325 -6.97 18.07 -7.27
N SER A 326 -6.98 16.86 -6.72
CA SER A 326 -5.83 16.25 -6.02
C SER A 326 -4.74 15.82 -6.99
N ILE A 327 -5.13 15.45 -8.22
CA ILE A 327 -4.23 15.15 -9.35
C ILE A 327 -4.75 15.87 -10.61
N THR A 328 -3.87 16.12 -11.57
CA THR A 328 -4.22 16.85 -12.80
C THR A 328 -4.86 15.97 -13.86
N SER A 329 -4.51 14.68 -13.89
CA SER A 329 -5.04 13.68 -14.83
C SER A 329 -4.93 12.29 -14.24
N ALA A 330 -5.90 11.43 -14.55
CA ALA A 330 -5.85 10.01 -14.18
C ALA A 330 -5.20 9.18 -15.32
N PRO A 331 -4.38 8.17 -15.00
CA PRO A 331 -3.96 7.15 -15.95
C PRO A 331 -5.16 6.49 -16.63
N SER A 332 -4.95 5.90 -17.81
CA SER A 332 -5.98 5.11 -18.48
C SER A 332 -6.25 3.78 -17.75
N LEU A 333 -7.37 3.14 -18.07
CA LEU A 333 -7.65 1.80 -17.52
C LEU A 333 -6.55 0.79 -17.91
N ASP A 334 -5.99 0.91 -19.13
CA ASP A 334 -4.93 0.02 -19.59
C ASP A 334 -3.61 0.28 -18.86
N ASP A 335 -3.32 1.53 -18.47
CA ASP A 335 -2.16 1.84 -17.61
C ASP A 335 -2.32 1.21 -16.23
N PHE A 336 -3.52 1.27 -15.62
CA PHE A 336 -3.78 0.59 -14.35
C PHE A 336 -3.67 -0.93 -14.49
N LYS A 337 -4.19 -1.55 -15.57
CA LYS A 337 -3.99 -2.98 -15.84
C LYS A 337 -2.51 -3.33 -15.95
N ALA A 338 -1.72 -2.51 -16.62
CA ALA A 338 -0.28 -2.71 -16.78
C ALA A 338 0.50 -2.53 -15.47
N SER A 339 -0.05 -1.84 -14.48
CA SER A 339 0.56 -1.68 -13.15
C SER A 339 0.25 -2.83 -12.19
N ILE A 340 -0.64 -3.75 -12.55
CA ILE A 340 -0.96 -4.95 -11.77
C ILE A 340 -0.17 -6.13 -12.33
N ASN A 341 0.70 -6.72 -11.51
CA ASN A 341 1.54 -7.83 -11.91
C ASN A 341 1.16 -9.12 -11.19
N THR A 342 0.36 -9.96 -11.85
CA THR A 342 -0.12 -11.24 -11.30
C THR A 342 0.88 -12.38 -11.41
N SER A 343 1.99 -12.21 -12.14
CA SER A 343 2.96 -13.29 -12.38
C SER A 343 3.61 -13.82 -11.10
N TYR A 344 3.81 -12.95 -10.10
CA TYR A 344 4.34 -13.35 -8.79
C TYR A 344 3.35 -14.23 -8.03
N LEU A 345 2.05 -13.89 -8.06
CA LEU A 345 0.99 -14.68 -7.44
C LEU A 345 0.78 -16.01 -8.15
N GLU A 346 0.81 -16.03 -9.48
CA GLU A 346 0.74 -17.26 -10.27
C GLU A 346 1.93 -18.21 -9.98
N ALA A 347 3.10 -17.66 -9.65
CA ALA A 347 4.25 -18.45 -9.23
C ALA A 347 4.12 -18.93 -7.77
N ALA A 348 3.56 -18.12 -6.89
CA ALA A 348 3.36 -18.41 -5.47
C ALA A 348 2.30 -19.51 -5.23
N ALA A 349 1.25 -19.56 -6.05
CA ALA A 349 0.11 -20.48 -5.91
C ALA A 349 0.36 -21.91 -6.49
N LYS A 350 1.53 -22.16 -7.08
CA LYS A 350 1.92 -23.49 -7.62
C LYS A 350 2.49 -24.40 -6.54
#